data_acf3e8d7b73477015faf50647b88ae76
#
_entry.id   acf3e8d7b73477015faf50647b88ae76
#
_cell.length_a   1.000
_cell.length_b   1.000
_cell.length_c   1.000
_cell.angle_alpha   90.00
_cell.angle_beta   90.00
_cell.angle_gamma   90.00
#
_symmetry.space_group_name_H-M   'P 1'
#
loop_
_entity.id
_entity.type
_entity.pdbx_description
1 polymer ?
#
loop_
_entity_poly.entity_id
_entity_poly.type
_entity_poly.pdbx_seq_one_letter_code
_entity_poly.pdbx_strand_id
1 'polypeptide(L)'
;MKPTFRPERFVPLSLGGKRIGWVRPELAAHLASWPKVFATSPDRVALLDPDGLAAAVEQLAEEVFIPGWRNERYRIADLFDIERAAARPFGLTTQAVHLNGIVGERMWLARRSATKPIDPGMLDNLVGGGVTAGLTQLQVLVKEAWEEAGISATLAQKATPGGTMSVLREVPEGVQSEIISIYDLELPEDFQPRNQDGEVSEFLLLAFEWVKRETLTYEAGLVARDYFNRRATSAKGP
;
A
#
# COMPACT_ATOMS: atom_id res chain seq x y z
N MET A 1 7.07 -7.17 -16.86
CA MET A 1 7.74 -8.27 -16.12
C MET A 1 7.13 -8.35 -14.74
N LYS A 2 6.69 -9.50 -14.25
CA LYS A 2 6.18 -9.60 -12.86
C LYS A 2 7.34 -9.27 -11.92
N PRO A 3 7.21 -8.30 -11.00
CA PRO A 3 8.23 -8.08 -9.99
C PRO A 3 8.32 -9.36 -9.14
N THR A 4 9.46 -9.98 -9.14
CA THR A 4 9.72 -11.21 -8.40
C THR A 4 10.46 -10.85 -7.13
N PHE A 5 9.93 -11.23 -6.01
CA PHE A 5 10.66 -11.18 -4.75
C PHE A 5 11.69 -12.33 -4.72
N ARG A 6 12.93 -12.02 -4.39
CA ARG A 6 14.04 -12.94 -4.28
C ARG A 6 14.56 -12.94 -2.84
N PRO A 7 14.06 -13.83 -1.98
CA PRO A 7 14.36 -13.82 -0.55
C PRO A 7 15.87 -13.95 -0.25
N GLU A 8 16.63 -14.61 -1.13
CA GLU A 8 18.09 -14.78 -0.99
C GLU A 8 18.88 -13.46 -1.07
N ARG A 9 18.25 -12.38 -1.49
CA ARG A 9 18.84 -11.03 -1.54
C ARG A 9 18.61 -10.22 -0.26
N PHE A 10 17.90 -10.78 0.68
CA PHE A 10 17.48 -10.10 1.90
C PHE A 10 17.77 -10.95 3.13
N VAL A 11 17.94 -10.29 4.25
CA VAL A 11 18.09 -10.94 5.56
C VAL A 11 16.71 -10.94 6.23
N PRO A 12 16.19 -12.08 6.71
CA PRO A 12 14.92 -12.13 7.40
C PRO A 12 14.96 -11.34 8.72
N LEU A 13 13.94 -10.54 8.95
CA LEU A 13 13.69 -9.85 10.20
C LEU A 13 12.65 -10.62 11.01
N SER A 14 12.93 -10.89 12.27
CA SER A 14 12.05 -11.67 13.15
C SER A 14 11.76 -10.94 14.46
N LEU A 15 10.62 -11.27 15.08
CA LEU A 15 10.24 -10.91 16.46
C LEU A 15 9.68 -12.15 17.14
N GLY A 16 10.20 -12.47 18.32
CA GLY A 16 9.77 -13.67 19.06
C GLY A 16 9.93 -14.97 18.25
N GLY A 17 10.93 -15.06 17.38
CA GLY A 17 11.20 -16.21 16.52
C GLY A 17 10.31 -16.31 15.27
N LYS A 18 9.30 -15.44 15.10
CA LYS A 18 8.48 -15.37 13.89
C LYS A 18 9.04 -14.32 12.93
N ARG A 19 9.15 -14.66 11.64
CA ARG A 19 9.53 -13.67 10.63
C ARG A 19 8.43 -12.63 10.49
N ILE A 20 8.81 -11.35 10.56
CA ILE A 20 7.92 -10.19 10.42
C ILE A 20 8.27 -9.31 9.22
N GLY A 21 9.46 -9.50 8.63
CA GLY A 21 9.92 -8.67 7.51
C GLY A 21 11.20 -9.17 6.88
N TRP A 22 11.80 -8.27 6.08
CA TRP A 22 13.01 -8.50 5.31
C TRP A 22 13.82 -7.21 5.21
N VAL A 23 15.11 -7.28 5.47
CA VAL A 23 16.01 -6.13 5.38
C VAL A 23 17.11 -6.39 4.37
N ARG A 24 17.61 -5.35 3.71
CA ARG A 24 18.80 -5.47 2.88
C ARG A 24 20.03 -5.81 3.74
N PRO A 25 21.02 -6.53 3.22
CA PRO A 25 22.24 -6.87 3.98
C PRO A 25 22.95 -5.66 4.57
N GLU A 26 22.97 -4.53 3.83
CA GLU A 26 23.59 -3.28 4.28
C GLU A 26 22.88 -2.71 5.51
N LEU A 27 21.55 -2.67 5.48
CA LEU A 27 20.75 -2.25 6.64
C LEU A 27 20.93 -3.26 7.79
N ALA A 28 20.89 -4.57 7.54
CA ALA A 28 21.07 -5.59 8.56
C ALA A 28 22.42 -5.43 9.31
N ALA A 29 23.50 -5.14 8.58
CA ALA A 29 24.82 -4.89 9.18
C ALA A 29 24.81 -3.61 10.03
N HIS A 30 24.11 -2.56 9.56
CA HIS A 30 24.04 -1.29 10.26
C HIS A 30 23.22 -1.39 11.56
N LEU A 31 22.18 -2.22 11.60
CA LEU A 31 21.35 -2.47 12.79
C LEU A 31 22.13 -3.04 13.98
N ALA A 32 23.34 -3.57 13.78
CA ALA A 32 24.25 -3.99 14.85
C ALA A 32 24.66 -2.83 15.79
N SER A 33 24.51 -1.57 15.35
CA SER A 33 24.77 -0.39 16.17
C SER A 33 23.75 -0.21 17.30
N TRP A 34 22.62 -0.92 17.26
CA TRP A 34 21.58 -0.91 18.31
C TRP A 34 21.41 -2.26 18.96
N PRO A 35 22.41 -2.78 19.71
CA PRO A 35 22.40 -4.14 20.25
C PRO A 35 21.33 -4.40 21.31
N LYS A 36 20.73 -3.35 21.86
CA LYS A 36 19.57 -3.47 22.78
C LYS A 36 18.25 -3.64 22.02
N VAL A 37 18.18 -3.14 20.78
CA VAL A 37 16.97 -3.19 19.94
C VAL A 37 17.03 -4.36 18.98
N PHE A 38 18.22 -4.68 18.44
CA PHE A 38 18.39 -5.75 17.45
C PHE A 38 19.52 -6.72 17.83
N ALA A 39 19.28 -8.01 17.64
CA ALA A 39 20.34 -8.99 17.53
C ALA A 39 20.56 -9.33 16.04
N THR A 40 21.78 -9.15 15.54
CA THR A 40 22.12 -9.32 14.14
C THR A 40 23.11 -10.46 13.94
N SER A 41 22.93 -11.20 12.84
CA SER A 41 23.89 -12.18 12.31
C SER A 41 23.87 -12.08 10.78
N PRO A 42 24.81 -12.70 10.04
CA PRO A 42 24.84 -12.63 8.58
C PRO A 42 23.56 -13.13 7.90
N ASP A 43 22.81 -14.01 8.55
CA ASP A 43 21.64 -14.71 8.01
C ASP A 43 20.32 -14.32 8.69
N ARG A 44 20.35 -13.49 9.74
CA ARG A 44 19.16 -13.14 10.51
C ARG A 44 19.31 -11.82 11.27
N VAL A 45 18.22 -11.07 11.32
CA VAL A 45 18.00 -9.95 12.27
C VAL A 45 16.84 -10.33 13.18
N ALA A 46 17.01 -10.18 14.49
CA ALA A 46 15.93 -10.31 15.45
C ALA A 46 15.67 -8.95 16.11
N LEU A 47 14.45 -8.47 16.05
CA LEU A 47 13.97 -7.35 16.86
C LEU A 47 13.76 -7.86 18.29
N LEU A 48 14.47 -7.26 19.24
CA LEU A 48 14.44 -7.62 20.67
C LEU A 48 13.51 -6.70 21.46
N ASP A 49 13.52 -5.42 21.11
CA ASP A 49 12.79 -4.36 21.82
C ASP A 49 11.97 -3.52 20.81
N PRO A 50 10.67 -3.84 20.63
CA PRO A 50 9.79 -3.03 19.80
C PRO A 50 9.59 -1.59 20.27
N ASP A 51 9.70 -1.31 21.57
CA ASP A 51 9.54 0.04 22.12
C ASP A 51 10.74 0.93 21.77
N GLY A 52 11.94 0.35 21.72
CA GLY A 52 13.16 1.03 21.29
C GLY A 52 13.24 1.24 19.76
N LEU A 53 12.40 0.58 18.98
CA LEU A 53 12.42 0.62 17.51
C LEU A 53 12.20 2.04 16.97
N ALA A 54 11.32 2.84 17.58
CA ALA A 54 11.01 4.18 17.09
C ALA A 54 12.25 5.09 17.06
N ALA A 55 13.04 5.10 18.15
CA ALA A 55 14.28 5.89 18.23
C ALA A 55 15.34 5.42 17.22
N ALA A 56 15.47 4.10 17.02
CA ALA A 56 16.37 3.56 16.00
C ALA A 56 15.93 3.96 14.59
N VAL A 57 14.63 3.97 14.29
CA VAL A 57 14.07 4.38 13.00
C VAL A 57 14.28 5.87 12.73
N GLU A 58 14.13 6.75 13.73
CA GLU A 58 14.42 8.19 13.62
C GLU A 58 15.89 8.43 13.25
N GLN A 59 16.82 7.77 13.93
CA GLN A 59 18.26 7.91 13.63
C GLN A 59 18.59 7.34 12.24
N LEU A 60 18.02 6.18 11.86
CA LEU A 60 18.18 5.61 10.50
C LEU A 60 17.66 6.53 9.41
N ALA A 61 16.65 7.35 9.69
CA ALA A 61 16.16 8.35 8.73
C ALA A 61 17.16 9.51 8.57
N GLU A 62 17.78 9.98 9.65
CA GLU A 62 18.86 10.99 9.61
C GLU A 62 20.06 10.47 8.83
N GLU A 63 20.37 9.18 8.92
CA GLU A 63 21.46 8.50 8.21
C GLU A 63 21.09 8.04 6.78
N VAL A 64 19.91 8.45 6.26
CA VAL A 64 19.42 8.20 4.89
C VAL A 64 19.11 6.71 4.58
N PHE A 65 19.07 5.84 5.60
CA PHE A 65 18.61 4.46 5.41
C PHE A 65 17.09 4.36 5.26
N ILE A 66 16.34 5.37 5.76
CA ILE A 66 14.88 5.44 5.67
C ILE A 66 14.49 6.76 4.97
N PRO A 67 14.38 6.75 3.64
CA PRO A 67 14.01 7.94 2.89
C PRO A 67 12.50 8.23 2.98
N GLY A 68 12.14 9.50 2.87
CA GLY A 68 10.75 9.91 2.67
C GLY A 68 9.89 9.87 3.94
N TRP A 69 10.42 10.37 5.04
CA TRP A 69 9.70 10.53 6.32
C TRP A 69 8.33 11.22 6.15
N ARG A 70 7.28 10.69 6.80
CA ARG A 70 5.89 11.12 6.60
C ARG A 70 5.21 11.68 7.84
N ASN A 71 5.73 11.42 9.05
CA ASN A 71 5.04 11.64 10.33
C ASN A 71 3.70 10.89 10.40
N GLU A 72 3.65 9.72 9.75
CA GLU A 72 2.49 8.86 9.70
C GLU A 72 2.89 7.46 10.19
N ARG A 73 2.11 6.87 11.07
CA ARG A 73 2.40 5.55 11.61
C ARG A 73 1.49 4.49 11.02
N TYR A 74 2.07 3.34 10.71
CA TYR A 74 1.36 2.14 10.32
C TYR A 74 1.41 1.10 11.43
N ARG A 75 0.28 0.43 11.68
CA ARG A 75 0.20 -0.73 12.55
C ARG A 75 0.74 -1.95 11.83
N ILE A 76 1.73 -2.62 12.44
CA ILE A 76 2.27 -3.89 11.95
C ILE A 76 1.61 -5.02 12.72
N ALA A 77 0.60 -5.63 12.14
CA ALA A 77 -0.27 -6.62 12.80
C ALA A 77 -0.71 -6.11 14.19
N ASP A 78 -0.72 -6.97 15.21
CA ASP A 78 -0.97 -6.61 16.61
C ASP A 78 0.32 -6.44 17.40
N LEU A 79 1.44 -6.09 16.73
CA LEU A 79 2.76 -6.09 17.33
C LEU A 79 3.21 -4.69 17.79
N PHE A 80 3.26 -3.73 16.86
CA PHE A 80 3.73 -2.36 17.12
C PHE A 80 3.31 -1.39 16.01
N ASP A 81 3.47 -0.10 16.29
CA ASP A 81 3.33 0.96 15.29
C ASP A 81 4.72 1.44 14.84
N ILE A 82 4.88 1.73 13.54
CA ILE A 82 6.13 2.23 12.97
C ILE A 82 5.86 3.38 12.03
N GLU A 83 6.83 4.30 11.89
CA GLU A 83 6.82 5.30 10.83
C GLU A 83 6.64 4.63 9.46
N ARG A 84 5.71 5.14 8.67
CA ARG A 84 5.35 4.63 7.33
C ARG A 84 6.56 4.44 6.42
N ALA A 85 7.49 5.41 6.43
CA ALA A 85 8.68 5.36 5.60
C ALA A 85 9.59 4.17 5.92
N ALA A 86 9.58 3.65 7.16
CA ALA A 86 10.37 2.49 7.57
C ALA A 86 9.79 1.14 7.09
N ALA A 87 8.51 1.08 6.72
CA ALA A 87 7.87 -0.19 6.39
C ALA A 87 8.58 -0.94 5.26
N ARG A 88 8.97 -0.28 4.16
CA ARG A 88 9.68 -0.88 3.03
C ARG A 88 11.13 -1.25 3.33
N PRO A 89 11.97 -0.39 3.95
CA PRO A 89 13.32 -0.75 4.37
C PRO A 89 13.36 -1.98 5.28
N PHE A 90 12.39 -2.12 6.18
CA PHE A 90 12.26 -3.29 7.06
C PHE A 90 11.42 -4.43 6.44
N GLY A 91 10.86 -4.25 5.25
CA GLY A 91 10.04 -5.24 4.56
C GLY A 91 8.83 -5.73 5.39
N LEU A 92 8.29 -4.85 6.22
CA LEU A 92 7.15 -5.14 7.10
C LEU A 92 5.86 -5.18 6.31
N THR A 93 4.95 -6.06 6.71
CA THR A 93 3.64 -6.14 6.05
C THR A 93 2.72 -5.03 6.52
N THR A 94 2.36 -4.15 5.59
CA THR A 94 1.41 -3.06 5.78
C THR A 94 0.02 -3.43 5.27
N GLN A 95 -0.97 -2.59 5.56
CA GLN A 95 -2.31 -2.71 5.01
C GLN A 95 -2.65 -1.48 4.17
N ALA A 96 -3.41 -1.69 3.10
CA ALA A 96 -3.94 -0.63 2.26
C ALA A 96 -5.40 -0.92 1.88
N VAL A 97 -6.10 0.11 1.46
CA VAL A 97 -7.43 0.04 0.85
C VAL A 97 -7.35 0.55 -0.58
N HIS A 98 -8.00 -0.12 -1.51
CA HIS A 98 -8.17 0.37 -2.88
C HIS A 98 -9.64 0.33 -3.27
N LEU A 99 -10.11 1.36 -3.98
CA LEU A 99 -11.50 1.50 -4.43
C LEU A 99 -11.57 1.56 -5.94
N ASN A 100 -12.30 0.63 -6.53
CA ASN A 100 -12.78 0.72 -7.91
C ASN A 100 -14.07 1.55 -7.93
N GLY A 101 -14.07 2.69 -8.62
CA GLY A 101 -15.27 3.49 -8.86
C GLY A 101 -15.89 3.11 -10.20
N ILE A 102 -17.12 2.61 -10.19
CA ILE A 102 -17.79 2.01 -11.35
C ILE A 102 -18.98 2.85 -11.78
N VAL A 103 -19.15 3.07 -13.07
CA VAL A 103 -20.33 3.70 -13.69
C VAL A 103 -20.75 2.83 -14.87
N GLY A 104 -21.73 1.95 -14.67
CA GLY A 104 -22.16 0.99 -15.69
C GLY A 104 -21.03 0.07 -16.15
N GLU A 105 -20.66 0.14 -17.41
CA GLU A 105 -19.55 -0.62 -18.02
C GLU A 105 -18.24 0.18 -18.09
N ARG A 106 -18.09 1.18 -17.25
CA ARG A 106 -16.93 2.10 -17.19
C ARG A 106 -16.35 2.12 -15.78
N MET A 107 -15.06 2.42 -15.69
CA MET A 107 -14.32 2.54 -14.41
C MET A 107 -13.60 3.88 -14.38
N TRP A 108 -13.69 4.56 -13.26
CA TRP A 108 -12.88 5.72 -12.97
C TRP A 108 -11.45 5.31 -12.60
N LEU A 109 -10.49 5.96 -13.24
CA LEU A 109 -9.07 5.91 -12.89
C LEU A 109 -8.60 7.30 -12.49
N ALA A 110 -7.65 7.36 -11.56
CA ALA A 110 -7.02 8.57 -11.09
C ALA A 110 -5.58 8.64 -11.61
N ARG A 111 -5.17 9.77 -12.21
CA ARG A 111 -3.76 9.99 -12.55
C ARG A 111 -3.04 10.60 -11.36
N ARG A 112 -2.05 9.92 -10.86
CA ARG A 112 -1.20 10.37 -9.76
C ARG A 112 -0.53 11.68 -10.12
N SER A 113 -0.48 12.63 -9.17
CA SER A 113 0.23 13.89 -9.36
C SER A 113 1.71 13.64 -9.70
N ALA A 114 2.30 14.51 -10.50
CA ALA A 114 3.72 14.48 -10.82
C ALA A 114 4.63 14.70 -9.58
N THR A 115 4.07 15.20 -8.49
CA THR A 115 4.78 15.41 -7.22
C THR A 115 4.76 14.20 -6.29
N LYS A 116 4.00 13.15 -6.61
CA LYS A 116 4.00 11.90 -5.82
C LYS A 116 5.39 11.25 -5.89
N PRO A 117 5.96 10.83 -4.77
CA PRO A 117 7.31 10.22 -4.74
C PRO A 117 7.36 8.83 -5.35
N ILE A 118 6.22 8.15 -5.48
CA ILE A 118 6.10 6.78 -6.01
C ILE A 118 5.16 6.81 -7.19
N ASP A 119 5.60 6.26 -8.33
CA ASP A 119 4.85 6.13 -9.58
C ASP A 119 4.19 7.47 -10.02
N PRO A 120 4.91 8.61 -10.07
CA PRO A 120 4.35 9.89 -10.48
C PRO A 120 3.78 9.82 -11.89
N GLY A 121 2.61 10.42 -12.11
CA GLY A 121 1.94 10.49 -13.41
C GLY A 121 1.32 9.18 -13.91
N MET A 122 1.51 8.05 -13.23
CA MET A 122 0.86 6.80 -13.59
C MET A 122 -0.63 6.82 -13.24
N LEU A 123 -1.40 5.98 -13.92
CA LEU A 123 -2.81 5.75 -13.59
C LEU A 123 -2.93 4.78 -12.42
N ASP A 124 -3.88 5.06 -11.53
CA ASP A 124 -4.19 4.31 -10.32
C ASP A 124 -5.69 4.00 -10.24
N ASN A 125 -6.12 3.21 -9.27
CA ASN A 125 -7.53 3.11 -8.93
C ASN A 125 -8.11 4.50 -8.58
N LEU A 126 -9.43 4.63 -8.53
CA LEU A 126 -10.07 5.90 -8.18
C LEU A 126 -9.61 6.43 -6.83
N VAL A 127 -9.40 5.52 -5.86
CA VAL A 127 -8.88 5.82 -4.53
C VAL A 127 -7.93 4.71 -4.09
N GLY A 128 -6.83 5.09 -3.42
CA GLY A 128 -5.89 4.15 -2.83
C GLY A 128 -5.10 4.76 -1.67
N GLY A 129 -5.18 4.17 -0.49
CA GLY A 129 -4.49 4.67 0.70
C GLY A 129 -4.02 3.59 1.65
N GLY A 130 -2.91 3.87 2.36
CA GLY A 130 -2.38 3.00 3.39
C GLY A 130 -3.16 3.13 4.71
N VAL A 131 -3.31 2.02 5.43
CA VAL A 131 -4.05 2.01 6.70
C VAL A 131 -3.18 2.55 7.83
N THR A 132 -3.44 3.79 8.20
CA THR A 132 -2.81 4.49 9.32
C THR A 132 -3.16 3.81 10.66
N ALA A 133 -2.20 3.74 11.57
CA ALA A 133 -2.39 3.18 12.91
C ALA A 133 -3.55 3.87 13.65
N GLY A 134 -4.40 3.07 14.30
CA GLY A 134 -5.58 3.55 15.02
C GLY A 134 -6.85 3.73 14.17
N LEU A 135 -6.75 3.58 12.84
CA LEU A 135 -7.92 3.61 11.95
C LEU A 135 -8.26 2.22 11.44
N THR A 136 -9.55 1.98 11.25
CA THR A 136 -10.05 0.81 10.54
C THR A 136 -9.94 1.01 9.02
N GLN A 137 -9.93 -0.08 8.25
CA GLN A 137 -9.91 -0.02 6.78
C GLN A 137 -11.07 0.82 6.21
N LEU A 138 -12.28 0.71 6.79
CA LEU A 138 -13.43 1.50 6.36
C LEU A 138 -13.26 2.99 6.67
N GLN A 139 -12.68 3.34 7.81
CA GLN A 139 -12.40 4.75 8.14
C GLN A 139 -11.37 5.35 7.18
N VAL A 140 -10.31 4.59 6.84
CA VAL A 140 -9.33 5.01 5.84
C VAL A 140 -9.98 5.13 4.46
N LEU A 141 -10.77 4.14 4.04
CA LEU A 141 -11.50 4.20 2.77
C LEU A 141 -12.35 5.47 2.65
N VAL A 142 -13.12 5.80 3.68
CA VAL A 142 -13.97 7.00 3.69
C VAL A 142 -13.15 8.29 3.63
N LYS A 143 -12.04 8.33 4.39
CA LYS A 143 -11.10 9.46 4.41
C LYS A 143 -10.47 9.69 3.03
N GLU A 144 -9.82 8.67 2.48
CA GLU A 144 -9.14 8.74 1.19
C GLU A 144 -10.12 8.99 0.03
N ALA A 145 -11.33 8.41 0.09
CA ALA A 145 -12.38 8.64 -0.90
C ALA A 145 -12.79 10.12 -0.97
N TRP A 146 -12.81 10.82 0.17
CA TRP A 146 -13.04 12.25 0.20
C TRP A 146 -11.82 13.03 -0.30
N GLU A 147 -10.64 12.75 0.21
CA GLU A 147 -9.41 13.48 -0.08
C GLU A 147 -9.00 13.35 -1.56
N GLU A 148 -8.98 12.14 -2.10
CA GLU A 148 -8.54 11.87 -3.47
C GLU A 148 -9.65 12.11 -4.52
N ALA A 149 -10.92 11.84 -4.22
CA ALA A 149 -11.99 11.85 -5.24
C ALA A 149 -13.23 12.69 -4.89
N GLY A 150 -13.30 13.32 -3.71
CA GLY A 150 -14.46 14.10 -3.27
C GLY A 150 -15.73 13.27 -3.05
N ILE A 151 -15.58 11.96 -2.82
CA ILE A 151 -16.69 11.06 -2.53
C ILE A 151 -17.16 11.29 -1.09
N SER A 152 -18.44 11.64 -0.90
CA SER A 152 -18.98 11.85 0.43
C SER A 152 -18.93 10.57 1.29
N ALA A 153 -18.82 10.72 2.61
CA ALA A 153 -18.78 9.59 3.53
C ALA A 153 -20.01 8.67 3.36
N THR A 154 -21.20 9.23 3.18
CA THR A 154 -22.45 8.48 2.95
C THR A 154 -22.38 7.62 1.68
N LEU A 155 -21.70 8.10 0.63
CA LEU A 155 -21.53 7.36 -0.62
C LEU A 155 -20.41 6.33 -0.48
N ALA A 156 -19.26 6.70 0.10
CA ALA A 156 -18.12 5.80 0.32
C ALA A 156 -18.49 4.57 1.18
N GLN A 157 -19.37 4.75 2.20
CA GLN A 157 -19.87 3.66 3.04
C GLN A 157 -20.74 2.62 2.30
N LYS A 158 -21.19 2.92 1.07
CA LYS A 158 -21.90 1.96 0.22
C LYS A 158 -20.95 1.05 -0.58
N ALA A 159 -19.64 1.27 -0.49
CA ALA A 159 -18.68 0.43 -1.17
C ALA A 159 -18.78 -1.02 -0.67
N THR A 160 -18.79 -1.96 -1.58
CA THR A 160 -18.88 -3.39 -1.28
C THR A 160 -17.47 -4.01 -1.23
N PRO A 161 -17.17 -4.86 -0.23
CA PRO A 161 -15.90 -5.57 -0.19
C PRO A 161 -15.71 -6.48 -1.41
N GLY A 162 -14.61 -6.30 -2.12
CA GLY A 162 -14.20 -7.16 -3.24
C GLY A 162 -13.25 -8.30 -2.82
N GLY A 163 -12.82 -8.31 -1.57
CA GLY A 163 -11.85 -9.27 -1.05
C GLY A 163 -10.52 -8.64 -0.66
N THR A 164 -9.50 -9.48 -0.52
CA THR A 164 -8.14 -9.05 -0.19
C THR A 164 -7.12 -9.68 -1.13
N MET A 165 -6.01 -8.99 -1.35
CA MET A 165 -4.86 -9.56 -2.05
C MET A 165 -3.57 -9.22 -1.31
N SER A 166 -2.54 -10.04 -1.53
CA SER A 166 -1.20 -9.79 -0.98
C SER A 166 -0.25 -9.41 -2.09
N VAL A 167 0.54 -8.38 -1.84
CA VAL A 167 1.66 -7.94 -2.67
C VAL A 167 2.95 -8.23 -1.92
N LEU A 168 3.92 -8.85 -2.60
CA LEU A 168 5.28 -9.02 -2.11
C LEU A 168 6.24 -8.81 -3.29
N ARG A 169 7.02 -7.73 -3.25
CA ARG A 169 7.97 -7.41 -4.32
C ARG A 169 9.17 -6.62 -3.83
N GLU A 170 10.28 -6.69 -4.57
CA GLU A 170 11.42 -5.81 -4.38
C GLU A 170 11.08 -4.41 -4.90
N VAL A 171 11.50 -3.40 -4.14
CA VAL A 171 11.41 -1.97 -4.49
C VAL A 171 12.76 -1.29 -4.18
N PRO A 172 13.04 -0.10 -4.72
CA PRO A 172 14.31 0.57 -4.47
C PRO A 172 14.65 0.71 -2.97
N GLU A 173 13.66 1.00 -2.13
CA GLU A 173 13.84 1.20 -0.69
C GLU A 173 14.03 -0.11 0.09
N GLY A 174 13.60 -1.26 -0.46
CA GLY A 174 13.66 -2.56 0.22
C GLY A 174 12.64 -3.55 -0.31
N VAL A 175 11.67 -3.94 0.52
CA VAL A 175 10.61 -4.89 0.18
C VAL A 175 9.25 -4.27 0.46
N GLN A 176 8.41 -4.19 -0.57
CA GLN A 176 7.00 -3.92 -0.38
C GLN A 176 6.30 -5.25 -0.05
N SER A 177 5.80 -5.33 1.16
CA SER A 177 4.89 -6.38 1.63
C SER A 177 3.59 -5.71 2.06
N GLU A 178 2.47 -6.03 1.40
CA GLU A 178 1.23 -5.30 1.62
C GLU A 178 0.02 -6.21 1.46
N ILE A 179 -0.97 -6.04 2.33
CA ILE A 179 -2.29 -6.64 2.21
C ILE A 179 -3.24 -5.53 1.79
N ILE A 180 -3.81 -5.66 0.59
CA ILE A 180 -4.75 -4.70 0.01
C ILE A 180 -6.17 -5.21 0.20
N SER A 181 -7.00 -4.42 0.88
CA SER A 181 -8.45 -4.62 0.93
C SER A 181 -9.10 -3.91 -0.24
N ILE A 182 -9.78 -4.67 -1.08
CA ILE A 182 -10.42 -4.19 -2.31
C ILE A 182 -11.86 -3.83 -2.01
N TYR A 183 -12.28 -2.69 -2.53
CA TYR A 183 -13.66 -2.22 -2.48
C TYR A 183 -14.12 -1.83 -3.88
N ASP A 184 -15.41 -2.08 -4.15
CA ASP A 184 -16.07 -1.66 -5.38
C ASP A 184 -17.25 -0.75 -5.03
N LEU A 185 -17.36 0.39 -5.73
CA LEU A 185 -18.42 1.37 -5.52
C LEU A 185 -19.08 1.72 -6.83
N GLU A 186 -20.38 1.40 -6.95
CA GLU A 186 -21.21 1.92 -8.03
C GLU A 186 -21.49 3.39 -7.79
N LEU A 187 -21.10 4.22 -8.74
CA LEU A 187 -21.24 5.67 -8.71
C LEU A 187 -22.38 6.12 -9.63
N PRO A 188 -23.07 7.21 -9.31
CA PRO A 188 -24.08 7.82 -10.19
C PRO A 188 -23.48 8.18 -11.57
N GLU A 189 -24.32 8.15 -12.62
CA GLU A 189 -23.90 8.51 -13.99
C GLU A 189 -23.35 9.93 -14.11
N ASP A 190 -23.86 10.84 -13.29
CA ASP A 190 -23.47 12.26 -13.25
C ASP A 190 -22.34 12.54 -12.24
N PHE A 191 -21.82 11.52 -11.55
CA PHE A 191 -20.74 11.71 -10.60
C PHE A 191 -19.46 12.23 -11.30
N GLN A 192 -18.89 13.28 -10.73
CA GLN A 192 -17.62 13.86 -11.18
C GLN A 192 -16.64 13.88 -10.00
N PRO A 193 -15.56 13.11 -10.04
CA PRO A 193 -14.58 13.10 -8.97
C PRO A 193 -13.84 14.45 -8.89
N ARG A 194 -13.48 14.84 -7.68
CA ARG A 194 -12.75 16.08 -7.38
C ARG A 194 -11.68 15.81 -6.36
N ASN A 195 -10.44 16.00 -6.74
CA ASN A 195 -9.30 15.91 -5.82
C ASN A 195 -9.32 17.08 -4.82
N GLN A 196 -9.10 16.78 -3.52
CA GLN A 196 -9.10 17.76 -2.44
C GLN A 196 -7.70 18.03 -1.87
N ASP A 197 -6.76 17.10 -2.03
CA ASP A 197 -5.42 17.11 -1.40
C ASP A 197 -4.25 17.38 -2.36
N GLY A 198 -4.50 17.39 -3.68
CA GLY A 198 -3.47 17.61 -4.70
C GLY A 198 -2.71 16.34 -5.10
N GLU A 199 -3.11 15.17 -4.62
CA GLU A 199 -2.45 13.91 -4.95
C GLU A 199 -2.85 13.32 -6.30
N VAL A 200 -4.01 13.75 -6.84
CA VAL A 200 -4.54 13.37 -8.15
C VAL A 200 -4.52 14.57 -9.09
N SER A 201 -3.98 14.42 -10.29
CA SER A 201 -3.92 15.47 -11.31
C SER A 201 -5.00 15.39 -12.36
N GLU A 202 -5.58 14.23 -12.60
CA GLU A 202 -6.58 13.97 -13.64
C GLU A 202 -7.44 12.76 -13.28
N PHE A 203 -8.69 12.77 -13.74
CA PHE A 203 -9.58 11.60 -13.66
C PHE A 203 -10.02 11.18 -15.06
N LEU A 204 -10.04 9.86 -15.31
CA LEU A 204 -10.44 9.27 -16.57
C LEU A 204 -11.55 8.25 -16.33
N LEU A 205 -12.72 8.46 -16.95
CA LEU A 205 -13.77 7.45 -16.98
C LEU A 205 -13.64 6.63 -18.25
N LEU A 206 -13.14 5.42 -18.15
CA LEU A 206 -12.84 4.55 -19.30
C LEU A 206 -13.76 3.33 -19.34
N ALA A 207 -14.17 2.92 -20.52
CA ALA A 207 -14.81 1.63 -20.72
C ALA A 207 -13.86 0.49 -20.27
N PHE A 208 -14.41 -0.59 -19.73
CA PHE A 208 -13.63 -1.70 -19.17
C PHE A 208 -12.60 -2.29 -20.13
N GLU A 209 -12.90 -2.31 -21.43
CA GLU A 209 -11.97 -2.79 -22.46
C GLU A 209 -10.73 -1.90 -22.59
N TRP A 210 -10.87 -0.58 -22.36
CA TRP A 210 -9.75 0.35 -22.35
C TRP A 210 -8.94 0.26 -21.06
N VAL A 211 -9.60 0.15 -19.90
CA VAL A 211 -8.90 -0.05 -18.61
C VAL A 211 -7.94 -1.23 -18.67
N LYS A 212 -8.35 -2.34 -19.34
CA LYS A 212 -7.52 -3.54 -19.51
C LYS A 212 -6.26 -3.33 -20.36
N ARG A 213 -6.20 -2.24 -21.13
CA ARG A 213 -5.08 -1.88 -22.02
C ARG A 213 -4.17 -0.83 -21.43
N GLU A 214 -4.64 -0.11 -20.37
CA GLU A 214 -3.87 0.93 -19.73
C GLU A 214 -2.71 0.38 -18.91
N THR A 215 -1.66 1.21 -18.78
CA THR A 215 -0.56 0.94 -17.87
C THR A 215 -0.88 1.60 -16.53
N LEU A 216 -1.28 0.79 -15.58
CA LEU A 216 -1.60 1.20 -14.21
C LEU A 216 -0.39 1.01 -13.29
N THR A 217 -0.43 1.64 -12.11
CA THR A 217 0.47 1.25 -11.01
C THR A 217 0.35 -0.26 -10.77
N TYR A 218 1.35 -0.84 -10.14
CA TYR A 218 1.37 -2.30 -9.99
C TYR A 218 0.14 -2.80 -9.21
N GLU A 219 -0.17 -2.15 -8.10
CA GLU A 219 -1.28 -2.47 -7.21
C GLU A 219 -2.62 -2.25 -7.91
N ALA A 220 -2.82 -1.10 -8.54
CA ALA A 220 -4.04 -0.80 -9.28
C ALA A 220 -4.31 -1.79 -10.41
N GLY A 221 -3.27 -2.21 -11.12
CA GLY A 221 -3.39 -3.22 -12.16
C GLY A 221 -3.83 -4.59 -11.63
N LEU A 222 -3.41 -4.96 -10.41
CA LEU A 222 -3.87 -6.17 -9.74
C LEU A 222 -5.33 -6.06 -9.29
N VAL A 223 -5.69 -4.93 -8.66
CA VAL A 223 -7.03 -4.64 -8.15
C VAL A 223 -8.06 -4.59 -9.28
N ALA A 224 -7.77 -3.87 -10.37
CA ALA A 224 -8.65 -3.81 -11.53
C ALA A 224 -8.83 -5.20 -12.18
N ARG A 225 -7.77 -5.99 -12.29
CA ARG A 225 -7.82 -7.36 -12.82
C ARG A 225 -8.69 -8.26 -11.95
N ASP A 226 -8.59 -8.15 -10.62
CA ASP A 226 -9.42 -8.89 -9.69
C ASP A 226 -10.90 -8.57 -9.90
N TYR A 227 -11.26 -7.29 -10.01
CA TYR A 227 -12.62 -6.86 -10.33
C TYR A 227 -13.15 -7.53 -11.60
N PHE A 228 -12.39 -7.50 -12.71
CA PHE A 228 -12.81 -8.13 -13.96
C PHE A 228 -12.96 -9.65 -13.85
N ASN A 229 -12.10 -10.32 -13.09
CA ASN A 229 -12.19 -11.77 -12.86
C ASN A 229 -13.46 -12.13 -12.08
N ARG A 230 -13.76 -11.40 -10.99
CA ARG A 230 -14.99 -11.60 -10.19
C ARG A 230 -16.24 -11.39 -11.03
N ARG A 231 -16.28 -10.30 -11.83
CA ARG A 231 -17.39 -10.01 -12.73
C ARG A 231 -17.59 -11.11 -13.78
N ALA A 232 -16.51 -11.60 -14.38
CA ALA A 232 -16.58 -12.68 -15.38
C ALA A 232 -17.09 -14.01 -14.80
N THR A 233 -16.78 -14.29 -13.53
CA THR A 233 -17.25 -15.48 -12.82
C THR A 233 -18.73 -15.35 -12.48
N SER A 234 -19.18 -14.19 -12.00
CA SER A 234 -20.59 -13.94 -11.70
C SER A 234 -21.50 -13.98 -12.93
N ALA A 235 -20.98 -13.60 -14.11
CA ALA A 235 -21.74 -13.63 -15.38
C ALA A 235 -21.93 -15.06 -15.95
N LYS A 236 -21.16 -16.06 -15.46
CA LYS A 236 -21.26 -17.46 -15.94
C LYS A 236 -22.31 -18.28 -15.20
N GLY A 237 -22.92 -17.77 -14.12
CA GLY A 237 -23.90 -18.47 -13.27
C GLY A 237 -23.36 -19.75 -12.62
N PRO A 238 -24.09 -20.36 -11.68
CA PRO A 238 -23.74 -21.66 -11.16
C PRO A 238 -23.98 -22.75 -12.20
#